data_831a012bf3cd23bd7306f5ccea6fac20
#
_entry.id   831a012bf3cd23bd7306f5ccea6fac20
#
_cell.length_a   1.000
_cell.length_b   1.000
_cell.length_c   1.000
_cell.angle_alpha   90.00
_cell.angle_beta   90.00
_cell.angle_gamma   90.00
#
_symmetry.space_group_name_H-M   'P 1'
#
loop_
_entity.id
_entity.type
_entity.pdbx_description
1 polymer ?
#
loop_
_entity_poly.entity_id
_entity_poly.type
_entity_poly.pdbx_seq_one_letter_code
_entity_poly.pdbx_strand_id
1 'polypeptide(L)'
;MSSIILRSRVVSSITRSRFFYSNVASRESIIASQSIAGDQAGAPSPPPPPPEAAKTVASSPPPPPPPPEVAQTVAPRSKTWKFLKYGFVGSLIGATAAAGYVTYAYNSDEIDEMTKDLRASGNHTSSEDAPLIDKYKGLLYSAARTVPAKAIDIYLDLRRAIEEQVRGFTEPTSDKLLPDLHPAEQHVFTLVLDLNETLLYTDWKRDRGWRTFKRPGVDAFLEHLAKFYEIVVYSDQLNMYVDPICERLDKNNYIRYRLSRGATRYLKGKHFRDLSKLNRDPAKIIYVSGHAFDSCLQPENCVPVKPYKLEEDDTALLDLIPFLEYVARNSPADIRKVLASYERKDVAKEFLERSKEYQRKMQEQRQQSRFWRR
;
A
#
# COMPACT_ATOMS: atom_id res chain seq x y z
N MET A 1 20.75 20.88 -41.80
CA MET A 1 21.52 19.65 -42.08
C MET A 1 22.05 18.93 -40.82
N SER A 2 22.14 19.56 -39.66
CA SER A 2 22.70 18.93 -38.43
C SER A 2 21.81 17.93 -37.72
N SER A 3 20.47 17.96 -37.88
CA SER A 3 19.54 17.08 -37.19
C SER A 3 19.44 15.66 -37.75
N ILE A 4 19.85 15.44 -38.99
CA ILE A 4 19.79 14.13 -39.67
C ILE A 4 20.96 13.23 -39.25
N ILE A 5 22.12 13.80 -38.95
CA ILE A 5 23.34 13.07 -38.55
C ILE A 5 23.23 12.53 -37.13
N LEU A 6 22.54 13.24 -36.22
CA LEU A 6 22.33 12.75 -34.85
C LEU A 6 21.39 11.51 -34.80
N ARG A 7 20.33 11.46 -35.62
CA ARG A 7 19.40 10.36 -35.67
C ARG A 7 20.01 9.04 -36.16
N SER A 8 20.98 9.11 -37.06
CA SER A 8 21.64 7.89 -37.56
C SER A 8 22.60 7.24 -36.56
N ARG A 9 23.20 8.02 -35.65
CA ARG A 9 24.09 7.52 -34.61
C ARG A 9 23.37 6.79 -33.48
N VAL A 10 22.16 7.24 -33.10
CA VAL A 10 21.35 6.61 -32.06
C VAL A 10 20.89 5.21 -32.49
N VAL A 11 20.46 5.06 -33.72
CA VAL A 11 20.00 3.76 -34.25
C VAL A 11 21.13 2.74 -34.38
N SER A 12 22.37 3.20 -34.68
CA SER A 12 23.53 2.31 -34.75
C SER A 12 24.04 1.83 -33.39
N SER A 13 23.79 2.60 -32.30
CA SER A 13 24.16 2.19 -30.94
C SER A 13 23.22 1.12 -30.38
N ILE A 14 21.91 1.17 -30.73
CA ILE A 14 20.93 0.20 -30.30
C ILE A 14 21.25 -1.21 -30.85
N THR A 15 21.72 -1.29 -32.07
CA THR A 15 22.08 -2.59 -32.70
C THR A 15 23.37 -3.19 -32.12
N ARG A 16 24.33 -2.36 -31.66
CA ARG A 16 25.55 -2.85 -31.01
C ARG A 16 25.33 -3.37 -29.58
N SER A 17 24.38 -2.84 -28.88
CA SER A 17 24.05 -3.21 -27.51
C SER A 17 23.58 -4.67 -27.38
N ARG A 18 22.90 -5.22 -28.39
CA ARG A 18 22.37 -6.60 -28.35
C ARG A 18 23.45 -7.70 -28.31
N PHE A 19 24.59 -7.45 -28.94
CA PHE A 19 25.67 -8.47 -28.98
C PHE A 19 26.39 -8.66 -27.63
N PHE A 20 26.36 -7.68 -26.75
CA PHE A 20 27.04 -7.77 -25.47
C PHE A 20 26.22 -8.47 -24.39
N TYR A 21 24.87 -8.52 -24.51
CA TYR A 21 24.00 -9.04 -23.45
C TYR A 21 23.72 -10.54 -23.54
N SER A 22 23.91 -11.17 -24.70
CA SER A 22 23.65 -12.61 -24.87
C SER A 22 24.60 -13.52 -24.06
N ASN A 23 25.77 -13.01 -23.65
CA ASN A 23 26.78 -13.80 -22.91
C ASN A 23 26.72 -13.63 -21.38
N VAL A 24 25.91 -12.71 -20.85
CA VAL A 24 25.85 -12.46 -19.40
C VAL A 24 24.68 -13.18 -18.73
N ALA A 25 23.65 -13.53 -19.50
CA ALA A 25 22.44 -14.15 -18.97
C ALA A 25 22.62 -15.58 -18.42
N SER A 26 23.77 -16.25 -18.71
CA SER A 26 23.94 -17.67 -18.42
C SER A 26 24.64 -17.98 -17.09
N ARG A 27 24.98 -17.03 -16.25
CA ARG A 27 25.85 -17.31 -15.10
C ARG A 27 25.33 -17.02 -13.69
N GLU A 28 24.22 -16.33 -13.48
CA GLU A 28 23.76 -16.03 -12.11
C GLU A 28 22.25 -16.20 -11.91
N SER A 29 21.80 -17.43 -11.87
CA SER A 29 20.39 -17.73 -11.62
C SER A 29 20.03 -18.07 -10.16
N ILE A 30 20.96 -18.10 -9.23
CA ILE A 30 20.64 -18.57 -7.87
C ILE A 30 21.28 -17.65 -6.84
N ILE A 31 20.50 -16.76 -6.26
CA ILE A 31 20.79 -16.33 -4.89
C ILE A 31 20.40 -17.51 -4.03
N ALA A 32 21.40 -18.28 -3.62
CA ALA A 32 21.23 -19.43 -2.74
C ALA A 32 20.37 -19.02 -1.55
N SER A 33 19.28 -19.74 -1.40
CA SER A 33 18.37 -19.70 -0.28
C SER A 33 19.12 -19.80 1.05
N GLN A 34 19.36 -18.68 1.69
CA GLN A 34 19.41 -18.69 3.14
C GLN A 34 18.01 -18.39 3.63
N SER A 35 17.39 -19.43 4.20
CA SER A 35 16.18 -19.30 4.99
C SER A 35 16.39 -18.20 5.99
N ILE A 36 15.45 -17.22 6.01
CA ILE A 36 15.23 -16.41 7.19
C ILE A 36 14.49 -17.30 8.20
N ALA A 37 15.18 -18.29 8.72
CA ALA A 37 14.95 -18.80 10.04
C ALA A 37 15.65 -17.79 10.94
N GLY A 38 14.88 -16.90 11.56
CA GLY A 38 15.38 -16.15 12.69
C GLY A 38 15.90 -17.18 13.68
N ASP A 39 17.14 -17.04 14.03
CA ASP A 39 17.73 -17.66 15.20
C ASP A 39 16.95 -17.14 16.43
N GLN A 40 15.85 -17.80 16.75
CA GLN A 40 15.34 -17.73 18.09
C GLN A 40 16.31 -18.56 18.92
N ALA A 41 17.27 -17.85 19.50
CA ALA A 41 18.04 -18.35 20.61
C ALA A 41 17.07 -19.03 21.58
N GLY A 42 17.32 -20.32 21.86
CA GLY A 42 16.46 -21.17 22.63
C GLY A 42 16.11 -20.56 24.00
N ALA A 43 14.84 -20.29 24.19
CA ALA A 43 14.31 -20.19 25.51
C ALA A 43 14.48 -21.56 26.19
N PRO A 44 15.05 -21.63 27.39
CA PRO A 44 15.19 -22.90 28.10
C PRO A 44 13.79 -23.45 28.38
N SER A 45 13.60 -24.72 28.08
CA SER A 45 12.39 -25.46 28.40
C SER A 45 12.05 -25.31 29.89
N PRO A 46 10.77 -25.11 30.25
CA PRO A 46 10.37 -25.07 31.66
C PRO A 46 10.70 -26.40 32.32
N PRO A 47 11.16 -26.40 33.58
CA PRO A 47 11.48 -27.64 34.30
C PRO A 47 10.22 -28.50 34.50
N PRO A 48 10.36 -29.84 34.52
CA PRO A 48 9.24 -30.74 34.74
C PRO A 48 8.62 -30.50 36.12
N PRO A 49 7.30 -30.65 36.27
CA PRO A 49 6.64 -30.49 37.57
C PRO A 49 7.17 -31.53 38.57
N PRO A 50 7.33 -31.13 39.84
CA PRO A 50 7.79 -32.07 40.88
C PRO A 50 6.79 -33.20 41.09
N PRO A 51 7.26 -34.42 41.49
CA PRO A 51 6.37 -35.55 41.70
C PRO A 51 5.39 -35.27 42.85
N GLU A 52 4.12 -35.58 42.60
CA GLU A 52 3.04 -35.55 43.59
C GLU A 52 3.38 -36.41 44.81
N ALA A 53 3.64 -35.74 45.91
CA ALA A 53 3.74 -36.43 47.20
C ALA A 53 2.38 -36.96 47.61
N ALA A 54 2.33 -38.25 47.85
CA ALA A 54 1.15 -38.97 48.34
C ALA A 54 0.56 -38.26 49.58
N LYS A 55 -0.64 -37.72 49.46
CA LYS A 55 -1.39 -37.15 50.57
C LYS A 55 -1.95 -38.26 51.40
N THR A 56 -1.39 -38.44 52.56
CA THR A 56 -1.93 -39.22 53.69
C THR A 56 -3.31 -38.70 54.02
N VAL A 57 -4.27 -39.60 54.01
CA VAL A 57 -5.66 -39.37 54.42
C VAL A 57 -5.70 -39.09 55.91
N ALA A 58 -5.77 -37.83 56.31
CA ALA A 58 -6.14 -37.46 57.69
C ALA A 58 -7.65 -37.14 57.69
N SER A 59 -8.39 -37.85 58.44
CA SER A 59 -9.82 -37.69 58.67
C SER A 59 -10.14 -36.35 59.25
N SER A 60 -10.88 -35.54 58.49
CA SER A 60 -11.45 -34.27 58.94
C SER A 60 -12.61 -34.46 59.91
N PRO A 61 -12.75 -33.62 60.92
CA PRO A 61 -13.91 -33.65 61.84
C PRO A 61 -15.20 -33.27 61.12
N PRO A 62 -16.39 -33.70 61.59
CA PRO A 62 -17.65 -33.37 60.91
C PRO A 62 -17.96 -31.91 60.89
N PRO A 63 -18.61 -31.39 59.85
CA PRO A 63 -18.94 -29.97 59.70
C PRO A 63 -19.98 -29.55 60.79
N PRO A 64 -19.89 -28.31 61.27
CA PRO A 64 -20.88 -27.75 62.23
C PRO A 64 -22.24 -27.64 61.54
N PRO A 65 -23.36 -27.72 62.35
CA PRO A 65 -24.71 -27.61 61.78
C PRO A 65 -24.94 -26.26 61.10
N PRO A 66 -25.77 -26.26 60.05
CA PRO A 66 -26.05 -25.00 59.33
C PRO A 66 -26.79 -24.01 60.24
N PRO A 67 -26.47 -22.70 60.12
CA PRO A 67 -27.24 -21.67 60.84
C PRO A 67 -28.68 -21.65 60.33
N PRO A 68 -29.65 -21.25 61.20
CA PRO A 68 -31.08 -21.25 60.82
C PRO A 68 -31.31 -20.37 59.59
N GLU A 69 -32.00 -20.91 58.61
CA GLU A 69 -32.44 -20.24 57.40
C GLU A 69 -33.28 -19.03 57.78
N VAL A 70 -32.70 -17.84 57.72
CA VAL A 70 -33.45 -16.61 57.72
C VAL A 70 -34.23 -16.57 56.41
N ALA A 71 -35.53 -16.81 56.47
CA ALA A 71 -36.43 -16.70 55.35
C ALA A 71 -36.28 -15.28 54.72
N GLN A 72 -35.47 -15.18 53.69
CA GLN A 72 -35.44 -13.99 52.84
C GLN A 72 -36.76 -13.94 52.10
N THR A 73 -37.66 -13.12 52.57
CA THR A 73 -38.87 -12.71 51.88
C THR A 73 -38.46 -12.08 50.56
N VAL A 74 -38.45 -12.90 49.53
CA VAL A 74 -38.30 -12.41 48.16
C VAL A 74 -39.56 -11.60 47.81
N ALA A 75 -39.46 -10.29 47.95
CA ALA A 75 -40.53 -9.40 47.53
C ALA A 75 -40.82 -9.69 46.04
N PRO A 76 -42.10 -9.77 45.64
CA PRO A 76 -42.45 -10.07 44.25
C PRO A 76 -41.92 -8.98 43.36
N ARG A 77 -40.97 -9.37 42.49
CA ARG A 77 -40.34 -8.50 41.49
C ARG A 77 -41.44 -7.89 40.62
N SER A 78 -41.78 -6.63 40.87
CA SER A 78 -42.93 -5.94 40.25
C SER A 78 -42.86 -6.01 38.71
N LYS A 79 -44.01 -6.21 38.08
CA LYS A 79 -44.12 -6.22 36.60
C LYS A 79 -43.54 -4.93 35.96
N THR A 80 -43.51 -3.82 36.67
CA THR A 80 -42.92 -2.54 36.31
C THR A 80 -41.41 -2.63 35.99
N TRP A 81 -40.65 -3.49 36.72
CA TRP A 81 -39.23 -3.68 36.46
C TRP A 81 -38.95 -4.34 35.08
N LYS A 82 -39.84 -5.22 34.60
CA LYS A 82 -39.75 -5.84 33.28
C LYS A 82 -39.99 -4.80 32.18
N PHE A 83 -41.00 -3.97 32.34
CA PHE A 83 -41.30 -2.87 31.40
C PHE A 83 -40.13 -1.86 31.30
N LEU A 84 -39.50 -1.53 32.44
CA LEU A 84 -38.34 -0.63 32.46
C LEU A 84 -37.14 -1.22 31.71
N LYS A 85 -36.89 -2.55 31.87
CA LYS A 85 -35.84 -3.24 31.11
C LYS A 85 -36.10 -3.29 29.61
N TYR A 86 -37.33 -3.61 29.20
CA TYR A 86 -37.67 -3.66 27.78
C TYR A 86 -37.67 -2.27 27.16
N GLY A 87 -38.11 -1.25 27.90
CA GLY A 87 -38.02 0.15 27.49
C GLY A 87 -36.54 0.60 27.28
N PHE A 88 -35.67 0.25 28.20
CA PHE A 88 -34.25 0.57 28.09
C PHE A 88 -33.58 -0.15 26.92
N VAL A 89 -33.86 -1.46 26.73
CA VAL A 89 -33.33 -2.22 25.59
C VAL A 89 -33.88 -1.68 24.27
N GLY A 90 -35.17 -1.34 24.19
CA GLY A 90 -35.77 -0.72 23.01
C GLY A 90 -35.17 0.66 22.67
N SER A 91 -34.89 1.46 23.70
CA SER A 91 -34.22 2.75 23.54
C SER A 91 -32.77 2.58 23.02
N LEU A 92 -32.04 1.58 23.54
CA LEU A 92 -30.67 1.29 23.09
C LEU A 92 -30.63 0.83 21.62
N ILE A 93 -31.57 -0.06 21.24
CA ILE A 93 -31.70 -0.51 19.84
C ILE A 93 -32.07 0.64 18.92
N GLY A 94 -33.01 1.51 19.34
CA GLY A 94 -33.37 2.68 18.58
C GLY A 94 -32.22 3.67 18.41
N ALA A 95 -31.46 3.91 19.45
CA ALA A 95 -30.28 4.78 19.40
C ALA A 95 -29.16 4.22 18.47
N THR A 96 -28.90 2.90 18.55
CA THR A 96 -27.91 2.26 17.67
C THR A 96 -28.35 2.26 16.20
N ALA A 97 -29.65 2.04 15.92
CA ALA A 97 -30.19 2.12 14.57
C ALA A 97 -30.11 3.55 14.00
N ALA A 98 -30.45 4.55 14.82
CA ALA A 98 -30.34 5.96 14.44
C ALA A 98 -28.88 6.36 14.18
N ALA A 99 -27.95 5.95 15.05
CA ALA A 99 -26.52 6.19 14.85
C ALA A 99 -26.00 5.53 13.58
N GLY A 100 -26.42 4.28 13.30
CA GLY A 100 -26.08 3.59 12.06
C GLY A 100 -26.61 4.30 10.80
N TYR A 101 -27.85 4.77 10.85
CA TYR A 101 -28.43 5.56 9.74
C TYR A 101 -27.69 6.88 9.52
N VAL A 102 -27.41 7.61 10.59
CA VAL A 102 -26.68 8.89 10.54
C VAL A 102 -25.25 8.67 10.01
N THR A 103 -24.57 7.58 10.41
CA THR A 103 -23.25 7.20 9.90
C THR A 103 -23.27 6.94 8.39
N TYR A 104 -24.37 6.35 7.89
CA TYR A 104 -24.51 6.02 6.47
C TYR A 104 -24.90 7.25 5.63
N ALA A 105 -25.77 8.12 6.15
CA ALA A 105 -26.40 9.20 5.40
C ALA A 105 -25.59 10.51 5.39
N TYR A 106 -24.76 10.76 6.43
CA TYR A 106 -24.10 12.05 6.64
C TYR A 106 -22.61 11.89 6.94
N ASN A 107 -21.78 12.85 6.49
CA ASN A 107 -20.39 12.94 6.86
C ASN A 107 -20.19 13.45 8.29
N SER A 108 -19.01 13.21 8.89
CA SER A 108 -18.67 13.68 10.25
C SER A 108 -18.80 15.20 10.41
N ASP A 109 -18.39 15.96 9.38
CA ASP A 109 -18.43 17.42 9.39
C ASP A 109 -19.84 17.98 9.27
N GLU A 110 -20.72 17.34 8.49
CA GLU A 110 -22.14 17.70 8.37
C GLU A 110 -22.89 17.49 9.70
N ILE A 111 -22.60 16.38 10.40
CA ILE A 111 -23.18 16.10 11.71
C ILE A 111 -22.69 17.09 12.74
N ASP A 112 -21.39 17.45 12.69
CA ASP A 112 -20.80 18.46 13.57
C ASP A 112 -21.47 19.81 13.41
N GLU A 113 -21.75 20.23 12.18
CA GLU A 113 -22.41 21.48 11.85
C GLU A 113 -23.90 21.46 12.29
N MET A 114 -24.66 20.39 11.97
CA MET A 114 -26.06 20.24 12.38
C MET A 114 -26.26 20.18 13.90
N THR A 115 -25.30 19.66 14.65
CA THR A 115 -25.42 19.49 16.11
C THR A 115 -24.76 20.59 16.91
N LYS A 116 -24.08 21.53 16.26
CA LYS A 116 -23.36 22.65 16.88
C LYS A 116 -24.22 23.48 17.84
N ASP A 117 -25.43 23.83 17.44
CA ASP A 117 -26.36 24.62 18.24
C ASP A 117 -26.87 23.84 19.47
N LEU A 118 -27.10 22.54 19.32
CA LEU A 118 -27.49 21.66 20.43
C LEU A 118 -26.38 21.54 21.47
N ARG A 119 -25.12 21.46 21.04
CA ARG A 119 -23.93 21.36 21.91
C ARG A 119 -23.65 22.71 22.58
N ALA A 120 -23.76 23.80 21.87
CA ALA A 120 -23.59 25.15 22.43
C ALA A 120 -24.63 25.46 23.51
N SER A 121 -25.89 25.01 23.37
CA SER A 121 -26.96 25.22 24.33
C SER A 121 -26.88 24.35 25.59
N GLY A 122 -26.03 23.32 25.60
CA GLY A 122 -25.83 22.42 26.75
C GLY A 122 -25.01 23.03 27.92
N ASN A 123 -24.33 24.15 27.70
CA ASN A 123 -23.42 24.77 28.67
C ASN A 123 -24.07 25.90 29.54
N HIS A 124 -25.37 26.02 29.57
CA HIS A 124 -26.03 26.99 30.46
C HIS A 124 -25.97 26.55 31.92
N THR A 125 -25.12 27.14 32.70
CA THR A 125 -25.10 27.10 34.17
C THR A 125 -26.31 27.85 34.71
N SER A 126 -27.15 27.13 35.46
CA SER A 126 -28.28 27.75 36.21
C SER A 126 -27.75 28.65 37.32
N SER A 127 -28.29 29.85 37.47
CA SER A 127 -27.98 30.78 38.55
C SER A 127 -28.30 30.17 39.93
N GLU A 128 -27.42 30.43 40.88
CA GLU A 128 -27.45 29.83 42.23
C GLU A 128 -28.64 30.24 43.13
N ASP A 129 -29.41 31.22 42.77
CA ASP A 129 -30.46 31.85 43.63
C ASP A 129 -31.91 31.41 43.33
N ALA A 130 -32.17 30.32 42.62
CA ALA A 130 -33.53 29.88 42.30
C ALA A 130 -34.17 28.98 43.39
N PRO A 131 -35.52 29.05 43.62
CA PRO A 131 -36.22 28.19 44.57
C PRO A 131 -36.07 26.71 44.22
N LEU A 132 -36.07 25.85 45.27
CA LEU A 132 -35.74 24.40 45.15
C LEU A 132 -36.42 23.65 44.01
N ILE A 133 -37.71 23.95 43.74
CA ILE A 133 -38.50 23.33 42.67
C ILE A 133 -38.00 23.74 41.27
N ASP A 134 -37.59 25.00 41.11
CA ASP A 134 -37.06 25.51 39.86
C ASP A 134 -35.59 25.03 39.64
N LYS A 135 -34.88 24.81 40.74
CA LYS A 135 -33.56 24.17 40.70
C LYS A 135 -33.63 22.74 40.22
N TYR A 136 -34.60 21.95 40.68
CA TYR A 136 -34.85 20.57 40.18
C TYR A 136 -35.35 20.56 38.73
N LYS A 137 -36.23 21.47 38.33
CA LYS A 137 -36.66 21.60 36.93
C LYS A 137 -35.50 22.03 36.02
N GLY A 138 -34.69 22.99 36.48
CA GLY A 138 -33.50 23.43 35.77
C GLY A 138 -32.47 22.29 35.60
N LEU A 139 -32.26 21.48 36.65
CA LEU A 139 -31.37 20.33 36.66
C LEU A 139 -31.89 19.22 35.69
N LEU A 140 -33.18 18.96 35.69
CA LEU A 140 -33.80 18.02 34.76
C LEU A 140 -33.72 18.52 33.31
N TYR A 141 -33.93 19.80 33.10
CA TYR A 141 -33.86 20.41 31.77
C TYR A 141 -32.44 20.51 31.24
N SER A 142 -31.47 20.83 32.12
CA SER A 142 -30.06 20.82 31.77
C SER A 142 -29.52 19.39 31.52
N ALA A 143 -29.94 18.40 32.33
CA ALA A 143 -29.61 17.00 32.13
C ALA A 143 -30.19 16.46 30.81
N ALA A 144 -31.45 16.82 30.51
CA ALA A 144 -32.10 16.41 29.26
C ALA A 144 -31.43 16.96 27.99
N ARG A 145 -30.70 18.07 28.09
CA ARG A 145 -29.91 18.64 26.98
C ARG A 145 -28.45 18.26 27.01
N THR A 146 -27.84 18.19 28.19
CA THR A 146 -26.41 17.87 28.36
C THR A 146 -26.08 16.40 28.04
N VAL A 147 -27.01 15.48 28.39
CA VAL A 147 -26.80 14.05 28.09
C VAL A 147 -26.77 13.76 26.58
N PRO A 148 -27.73 14.23 25.75
CA PRO A 148 -27.64 14.04 24.32
C PRO A 148 -26.44 14.79 23.69
N ALA A 149 -26.11 16.00 24.16
CA ALA A 149 -24.95 16.74 23.66
C ALA A 149 -23.64 15.95 23.86
N LYS A 150 -23.40 15.45 25.08
CA LYS A 150 -22.22 14.60 25.39
C LYS A 150 -22.23 13.29 24.62
N ALA A 151 -23.40 12.69 24.40
CA ALA A 151 -23.51 11.47 23.61
C ALA A 151 -23.14 11.71 22.15
N ILE A 152 -23.51 12.86 21.60
CA ILE A 152 -23.12 13.30 20.26
C ILE A 152 -21.61 13.57 20.19
N ASP A 153 -21.02 14.23 21.16
CA ASP A 153 -19.57 14.46 21.22
C ASP A 153 -18.80 13.14 21.23
N ILE A 154 -19.17 12.21 22.12
CA ILE A 154 -18.54 10.87 22.18
C ILE A 154 -18.70 10.12 20.86
N TYR A 155 -19.87 10.21 20.22
CA TYR A 155 -20.10 9.57 18.92
C TYR A 155 -19.20 10.16 17.83
N LEU A 156 -19.09 11.50 17.76
CA LEU A 156 -18.24 12.18 16.78
C LEU A 156 -16.74 11.88 17.01
N ASP A 157 -16.31 11.91 18.26
CA ASP A 157 -14.94 11.58 18.60
C ASP A 157 -14.59 10.14 18.25
N LEU A 158 -15.49 9.18 18.56
CA LEU A 158 -15.30 7.79 18.18
C LEU A 158 -15.28 7.61 16.66
N ARG A 159 -16.19 8.28 15.97
CA ARG A 159 -16.25 8.24 14.49
C ARG A 159 -15.00 8.81 13.86
N ARG A 160 -14.52 9.97 14.32
CA ARG A 160 -13.28 10.58 13.85
C ARG A 160 -12.08 9.68 14.12
N ALA A 161 -12.01 9.09 15.31
CA ALA A 161 -10.93 8.14 15.63
C ALA A 161 -10.95 6.91 14.71
N ILE A 162 -12.14 6.37 14.38
CA ILE A 162 -12.29 5.26 13.43
C ILE A 162 -11.92 5.72 12.01
N GLU A 163 -12.41 6.87 11.56
CA GLU A 163 -12.09 7.44 10.24
C GLU A 163 -10.59 7.70 10.09
N GLU A 164 -9.94 8.23 11.11
CA GLU A 164 -8.50 8.46 11.14
C GLU A 164 -7.71 7.15 11.11
N GLN A 165 -8.14 6.16 11.89
CA GLN A 165 -7.57 4.81 11.87
C GLN A 165 -7.70 4.15 10.48
N VAL A 166 -8.88 4.23 9.88
CA VAL A 166 -9.15 3.69 8.54
C VAL A 166 -8.33 4.44 7.49
N ARG A 167 -8.25 5.77 7.59
CA ARG A 167 -7.43 6.58 6.69
C ARG A 167 -5.97 6.18 6.75
N GLY A 168 -5.41 5.94 7.94
CA GLY A 168 -4.04 5.46 8.12
C GLY A 168 -3.76 4.10 7.45
N PHE A 169 -4.80 3.28 7.22
CA PHE A 169 -4.68 2.01 6.48
C PHE A 169 -4.96 2.14 4.98
N THR A 170 -5.75 3.12 4.55
CA THR A 170 -6.24 3.22 3.17
C THR A 170 -5.48 4.23 2.33
N GLU A 171 -4.94 5.27 2.96
CA GLU A 171 -4.20 6.33 2.28
C GLU A 171 -2.68 6.20 2.54
N PRO A 172 -1.85 6.66 1.60
CA PRO A 172 -0.41 6.69 1.81
C PRO A 172 -0.03 7.59 2.98
N THR A 173 1.03 7.22 3.68
CA THR A 173 1.53 7.89 4.89
C THR A 173 1.85 9.37 4.68
N SER A 174 2.10 9.79 3.45
CA SER A 174 2.43 11.18 3.08
C SER A 174 1.83 11.54 1.72
N ASP A 175 1.42 12.79 1.58
CA ASP A 175 0.99 13.35 0.29
C ASP A 175 2.14 13.49 -0.71
N LYS A 176 3.38 13.63 -0.22
CA LYS A 176 4.61 13.63 -1.00
C LYS A 176 5.46 12.43 -0.60
N LEU A 177 5.47 11.40 -1.43
CA LEU A 177 6.19 10.15 -1.15
C LEU A 177 7.70 10.28 -1.35
N LEU A 178 8.13 11.13 -2.25
CA LEU A 178 9.53 11.40 -2.53
C LEU A 178 9.89 12.84 -2.16
N PRO A 179 11.15 13.10 -1.75
CA PRO A 179 11.62 14.46 -1.50
C PRO A 179 11.59 15.29 -2.79
N ASP A 180 11.65 16.62 -2.64
CA ASP A 180 11.69 17.52 -3.76
C ASP A 180 12.93 17.25 -4.62
N LEU A 181 12.76 17.31 -5.96
CA LEU A 181 13.81 17.04 -6.90
C LEU A 181 14.79 18.21 -6.94
N HIS A 182 16.08 17.89 -6.99
CA HIS A 182 17.10 18.93 -7.14
C HIS A 182 16.91 19.68 -8.48
N PRO A 183 17.07 21.01 -8.54
CA PRO A 183 16.87 21.77 -9.78
C PRO A 183 17.64 21.26 -11.00
N ALA A 184 18.83 20.72 -10.80
CA ALA A 184 19.63 20.12 -11.86
C ALA A 184 19.07 18.80 -12.41
N GLU A 185 18.23 18.10 -11.67
CA GLU A 185 17.67 16.80 -12.02
C GLU A 185 16.23 16.86 -12.58
N GLN A 186 15.66 18.05 -12.73
CA GLN A 186 14.27 18.23 -13.21
C GLN A 186 14.01 17.67 -14.62
N HIS A 187 15.05 17.43 -15.39
CA HIS A 187 14.96 16.84 -16.73
C HIS A 187 15.02 15.32 -16.73
N VAL A 188 15.40 14.70 -15.62
CA VAL A 188 15.54 13.24 -15.48
C VAL A 188 14.17 12.59 -15.36
N PHE A 189 13.99 11.47 -16.06
CA PHE A 189 12.79 10.64 -15.93
C PHE A 189 12.88 9.77 -14.68
N THR A 190 11.74 9.55 -14.04
CA THR A 190 11.61 8.63 -12.90
C THR A 190 11.10 7.28 -13.41
N LEU A 191 11.91 6.24 -13.22
CA LEU A 191 11.56 4.86 -13.53
C LEU A 191 11.09 4.16 -12.26
N VAL A 192 9.80 3.90 -12.18
CA VAL A 192 9.15 3.22 -11.06
C VAL A 192 9.05 1.74 -11.40
N LEU A 193 9.59 0.89 -10.54
CA LEU A 193 9.66 -0.55 -10.73
C LEU A 193 8.87 -1.26 -9.65
N ASP A 194 7.99 -2.17 -10.04
CA ASP A 194 7.41 -3.12 -9.11
C ASP A 194 8.42 -4.19 -8.73
N LEU A 195 8.26 -4.79 -7.58
CA LEU A 195 9.20 -5.74 -7.04
C LEU A 195 8.82 -7.18 -7.41
N ASN A 196 7.66 -7.62 -6.94
CA ASN A 196 7.21 -9.00 -7.13
C ASN A 196 6.73 -9.25 -8.56
N GLU A 197 7.05 -10.43 -9.11
CA GLU A 197 6.78 -10.84 -10.50
C GLU A 197 7.29 -9.87 -11.58
N THR A 198 8.13 -8.90 -11.19
CA THR A 198 8.74 -7.91 -12.08
C THR A 198 10.26 -7.99 -12.03
N LEU A 199 10.87 -7.70 -10.89
CA LEU A 199 12.32 -7.82 -10.67
C LEU A 199 12.71 -9.15 -10.04
N LEU A 200 11.79 -9.76 -9.32
CA LEU A 200 11.98 -11.00 -8.60
C LEU A 200 10.66 -11.78 -8.52
N TYR A 201 10.77 -13.04 -8.14
CA TYR A 201 9.65 -13.91 -7.81
C TYR A 201 9.80 -14.43 -6.39
N THR A 202 8.73 -14.36 -5.62
CA THR A 202 8.71 -14.86 -4.23
C THR A 202 7.72 -16.01 -4.14
N ASP A 203 8.23 -17.19 -3.72
CA ASP A 203 7.47 -18.40 -3.51
C ASP A 203 7.47 -18.81 -2.03
N TRP A 204 6.33 -19.31 -1.57
CA TRP A 204 6.22 -19.87 -0.23
C TRP A 204 5.83 -21.33 -0.31
N LYS A 205 6.63 -22.17 0.32
CA LYS A 205 6.34 -23.61 0.47
C LYS A 205 6.38 -24.00 1.94
N ARG A 206 5.43 -24.84 2.35
CA ARG A 206 5.28 -25.25 3.74
C ARG A 206 6.52 -25.93 4.33
N ASP A 207 7.27 -26.62 3.49
CA ASP A 207 8.50 -27.35 3.86
C ASP A 207 9.75 -26.47 3.92
N ARG A 208 9.75 -25.34 3.22
CA ARG A 208 10.95 -24.52 3.00
C ARG A 208 10.78 -23.04 3.34
N GLY A 209 9.57 -22.58 3.68
CA GLY A 209 9.27 -21.19 3.93
C GLY A 209 9.32 -20.29 2.68
N TRP A 210 9.53 -19.02 2.89
CA TRP A 210 9.64 -18.01 1.82
C TRP A 210 10.97 -18.09 1.11
N ARG A 211 10.94 -18.14 -0.24
CA ARG A 211 12.11 -18.06 -1.12
C ARG A 211 11.91 -16.96 -2.14
N THR A 212 12.96 -16.18 -2.34
CA THR A 212 12.97 -15.10 -3.33
C THR A 212 13.98 -15.45 -4.40
N PHE A 213 13.55 -15.39 -5.65
CA PHE A 213 14.35 -15.69 -6.83
C PHE A 213 14.46 -14.42 -7.66
N LYS A 214 15.67 -14.07 -8.02
CA LYS A 214 15.97 -12.91 -8.84
C LYS A 214 15.65 -13.22 -10.31
N ARG A 215 15.02 -12.29 -11.00
CA ARG A 215 14.76 -12.41 -12.43
C ARG A 215 16.06 -12.31 -13.22
N PRO A 216 16.28 -13.12 -14.26
CA PRO A 216 17.43 -12.99 -15.13
C PRO A 216 17.59 -11.57 -15.69
N GLY A 217 18.83 -11.05 -15.69
CA GLY A 217 19.14 -9.74 -16.27
C GLY A 217 18.86 -8.53 -15.40
N VAL A 218 18.30 -8.65 -14.17
CA VAL A 218 18.00 -7.51 -13.30
C VAL A 218 19.21 -6.65 -13.00
N ASP A 219 20.38 -7.23 -12.74
CA ASP A 219 21.59 -6.46 -12.42
C ASP A 219 22.00 -5.58 -13.60
N ALA A 220 22.07 -6.14 -14.79
CA ALA A 220 22.40 -5.41 -16.01
C ALA A 220 21.34 -4.35 -16.33
N PHE A 221 20.06 -4.64 -16.04
CA PHE A 221 18.96 -3.70 -16.21
C PHE A 221 19.11 -2.49 -15.29
N LEU A 222 19.32 -2.70 -13.99
CA LEU A 222 19.50 -1.64 -13.01
C LEU A 222 20.77 -0.83 -13.28
N GLU A 223 21.91 -1.49 -13.51
CA GLU A 223 23.20 -0.85 -13.80
C GLU A 223 23.12 0.05 -15.04
N HIS A 224 22.46 -0.44 -16.09
CA HIS A 224 22.36 0.33 -17.33
C HIS A 224 21.45 1.56 -17.18
N LEU A 225 20.27 1.37 -16.57
CA LEU A 225 19.26 2.40 -16.49
C LEU A 225 19.51 3.42 -15.39
N ALA A 226 20.25 3.11 -14.34
CA ALA A 226 20.66 4.08 -13.33
C ALA A 226 21.47 5.26 -13.90
N LYS A 227 22.04 5.11 -15.10
CA LYS A 227 22.77 6.18 -15.81
C LYS A 227 21.83 7.23 -16.43
N PHE A 228 20.56 6.90 -16.57
CA PHE A 228 19.58 7.72 -17.30
C PHE A 228 18.36 8.09 -16.47
N TYR A 229 18.03 7.31 -15.45
CA TYR A 229 16.79 7.39 -14.71
C TYR A 229 17.03 7.52 -13.21
N GLU A 230 16.14 8.23 -12.55
CA GLU A 230 15.92 8.07 -11.12
C GLU A 230 15.12 6.79 -10.91
N ILE A 231 15.76 5.74 -10.35
CA ILE A 231 15.11 4.45 -10.14
C ILE A 231 14.44 4.42 -8.77
N VAL A 232 13.14 4.11 -8.77
CA VAL A 232 12.30 3.99 -7.58
C VAL A 232 11.65 2.60 -7.57
N VAL A 233 11.82 1.83 -6.51
CA VAL A 233 11.04 0.61 -6.28
C VAL A 233 9.76 0.97 -5.55
N TYR A 234 8.62 0.50 -6.05
CA TYR A 234 7.31 0.77 -5.46
C TYR A 234 6.50 -0.54 -5.33
N SER A 235 6.49 -1.10 -4.13
CA SER A 235 5.92 -2.41 -3.83
C SER A 235 4.68 -2.31 -2.94
N ASP A 236 3.77 -3.29 -3.06
CA ASP A 236 2.65 -3.50 -2.14
C ASP A 236 3.02 -4.33 -0.91
N GLN A 237 4.27 -4.76 -0.81
CA GLN A 237 4.76 -5.52 0.32
C GLN A 237 5.11 -4.60 1.50
N LEU A 238 5.11 -5.17 2.71
CA LEU A 238 5.51 -4.44 3.92
C LEU A 238 7.00 -4.06 3.88
N ASN A 239 7.33 -2.93 4.51
CA ASN A 239 8.69 -2.41 4.56
C ASN A 239 9.72 -3.43 5.07
N MET A 240 9.35 -4.19 6.08
CA MET A 240 10.19 -5.25 6.66
C MET A 240 10.62 -6.33 5.66
N TYR A 241 9.93 -6.47 4.52
CA TYR A 241 10.30 -7.37 3.43
C TYR A 241 11.00 -6.63 2.28
N VAL A 242 10.54 -5.42 1.95
CA VAL A 242 11.07 -4.64 0.82
C VAL A 242 12.52 -4.26 1.05
N ASP A 243 12.88 -3.73 2.21
CA ASP A 243 14.22 -3.23 2.48
C ASP A 243 15.30 -4.33 2.41
N PRO A 244 15.17 -5.49 3.11
CA PRO A 244 16.18 -6.54 3.02
C PRO A 244 16.29 -7.17 1.62
N ILE A 245 15.17 -7.22 0.89
CA ILE A 245 15.16 -7.73 -0.47
C ILE A 245 15.89 -6.78 -1.41
N CYS A 246 15.59 -5.47 -1.33
CA CYS A 246 16.26 -4.46 -2.14
C CYS A 246 17.76 -4.37 -1.84
N GLU A 247 18.19 -4.50 -0.58
CA GLU A 247 19.61 -4.55 -0.21
C GLU A 247 20.37 -5.73 -0.82
N ARG A 248 19.70 -6.88 -0.91
CA ARG A 248 20.31 -8.07 -1.57
C ARG A 248 20.26 -7.97 -3.08
N LEU A 249 19.22 -7.35 -3.63
CA LEU A 249 19.02 -7.19 -5.05
C LEU A 249 19.99 -6.17 -5.63
N ASP A 250 20.18 -5.06 -4.95
CA ASP A 250 20.93 -3.89 -5.41
C ASP A 250 22.11 -3.58 -4.47
N LYS A 251 23.20 -4.29 -4.65
CA LYS A 251 24.43 -4.09 -3.89
C LYS A 251 25.16 -2.78 -4.22
N ASN A 252 24.88 -2.21 -5.37
CA ASN A 252 25.55 -1.02 -5.87
C ASN A 252 24.74 0.27 -5.67
N ASN A 253 23.58 0.19 -5.01
CA ASN A 253 22.69 1.31 -4.72
C ASN A 253 22.22 2.08 -5.99
N TYR A 254 21.86 1.35 -7.03
CA TYR A 254 21.23 1.93 -8.23
C TYR A 254 19.79 2.38 -7.97
N ILE A 255 19.10 1.73 -7.00
CA ILE A 255 17.75 2.08 -6.56
C ILE A 255 17.84 3.25 -5.59
N ARG A 256 17.35 4.41 -6.01
CA ARG A 256 17.43 5.64 -5.21
C ARG A 256 16.42 5.68 -4.07
N TYR A 257 15.19 5.21 -4.31
CA TYR A 257 14.13 5.19 -3.31
C TYR A 257 13.37 3.87 -3.30
N ARG A 258 12.89 3.51 -2.12
CA ARG A 258 12.14 2.29 -1.87
C ARG A 258 10.82 2.66 -1.21
N LEU A 259 9.72 2.39 -1.88
CA LEU A 259 8.37 2.61 -1.40
C LEU A 259 7.71 1.27 -1.15
N SER A 260 7.17 1.11 0.04
CA SER A 260 6.49 -0.10 0.50
C SER A 260 4.98 0.10 0.56
N ARG A 261 4.26 -0.87 1.12
CA ARG A 261 2.81 -0.86 1.31
C ARG A 261 2.28 0.41 1.96
N GLY A 262 2.98 1.01 2.92
CA GLY A 262 2.58 2.26 3.56
C GLY A 262 2.50 3.47 2.62
N ALA A 263 3.12 3.37 1.44
CA ALA A 263 3.04 4.40 0.39
C ALA A 263 1.91 4.13 -0.63
N THR A 264 1.23 2.98 -0.57
CA THR A 264 0.18 2.59 -1.51
C THR A 264 -1.19 3.08 -1.05
N ARG A 265 -2.13 3.20 -1.98
CA ARG A 265 -3.53 3.48 -1.69
C ARG A 265 -4.35 2.19 -1.68
N TYR A 266 -5.07 1.94 -0.59
CA TYR A 266 -5.92 0.76 -0.48
C TYR A 266 -7.32 1.05 -1.03
N LEU A 267 -7.71 0.34 -2.09
CA LEU A 267 -9.03 0.48 -2.72
C LEU A 267 -9.59 -0.90 -3.06
N LYS A 268 -10.87 -1.12 -2.76
CA LYS A 268 -11.61 -2.35 -3.13
C LYS A 268 -10.86 -3.66 -2.80
N GLY A 269 -10.19 -3.70 -1.66
CA GLY A 269 -9.49 -4.91 -1.21
C GLY A 269 -8.08 -5.10 -1.78
N LYS A 270 -7.54 -4.14 -2.55
CA LYS A 270 -6.20 -4.19 -3.16
C LYS A 270 -5.40 -2.92 -2.88
N HIS A 271 -4.08 -3.05 -2.87
CA HIS A 271 -3.13 -1.96 -2.77
C HIS A 271 -2.73 -1.47 -4.16
N PHE A 272 -3.02 -0.20 -4.46
CA PHE A 272 -2.67 0.44 -5.72
C PHE A 272 -1.49 1.39 -5.53
N ARG A 273 -0.62 1.44 -6.53
CA ARG A 273 0.44 2.44 -6.63
C ARG A 273 -0.18 3.72 -7.18
N ASP A 274 -0.07 4.79 -6.42
CA ASP A 274 -0.53 6.12 -6.85
C ASP A 274 0.66 6.97 -7.26
N LEU A 275 0.90 7.07 -8.57
CA LEU A 275 2.03 7.81 -9.12
C LEU A 275 1.88 9.33 -8.94
N SER A 276 0.65 9.82 -8.75
CA SER A 276 0.40 11.25 -8.52
C SER A 276 0.98 11.76 -7.21
N LYS A 277 1.20 10.85 -6.24
CA LYS A 277 1.78 11.17 -4.93
C LYS A 277 3.32 11.11 -4.90
N LEU A 278 3.96 10.74 -6.00
CA LEU A 278 5.43 10.64 -6.07
C LEU A 278 6.16 11.97 -6.01
N ASN A 279 5.46 13.10 -6.05
CA ASN A 279 6.09 14.42 -6.11
C ASN A 279 7.05 14.55 -7.31
N ARG A 280 6.64 14.00 -8.46
CA ARG A 280 7.34 14.04 -9.74
C ARG A 280 6.37 14.46 -10.84
N ASP A 281 6.90 15.02 -11.93
CA ASP A 281 6.09 15.37 -13.11
C ASP A 281 5.48 14.09 -13.74
N PRO A 282 4.15 13.94 -13.78
CA PRO A 282 3.51 12.78 -14.38
C PRO A 282 3.91 12.54 -15.85
N ALA A 283 4.31 13.57 -16.57
CA ALA A 283 4.82 13.48 -17.94
C ALA A 283 6.16 12.76 -18.03
N LYS A 284 6.88 12.60 -16.91
CA LYS A 284 8.22 12.02 -16.82
C LYS A 284 8.30 10.75 -15.98
N ILE A 285 7.17 10.18 -15.58
CA ILE A 285 7.12 8.93 -14.80
C ILE A 285 6.83 7.77 -15.75
N ILE A 286 7.58 6.69 -15.59
CA ILE A 286 7.35 5.41 -16.25
C ILE A 286 7.22 4.34 -15.17
N TYR A 287 6.11 3.62 -15.15
CA TYR A 287 5.89 2.51 -14.22
C TYR A 287 5.97 1.17 -14.95
N VAL A 288 6.89 0.32 -14.53
CA VAL A 288 7.11 -1.03 -15.09
C VAL A 288 6.70 -2.09 -14.09
N SER A 289 5.76 -2.95 -14.49
CA SER A 289 5.29 -4.05 -13.65
C SER A 289 4.77 -5.21 -14.49
N GLY A 290 4.84 -6.44 -13.95
CA GLY A 290 4.16 -7.61 -14.49
C GLY A 290 2.64 -7.47 -14.46
N HIS A 291 2.12 -6.66 -13.54
CA HIS A 291 0.70 -6.37 -13.35
C HIS A 291 0.39 -4.87 -13.43
N ALA A 292 1.04 -4.15 -14.35
CA ALA A 292 1.04 -2.71 -14.40
C ALA A 292 -0.37 -2.08 -14.39
N PHE A 293 -1.29 -2.59 -15.20
CA PHE A 293 -2.65 -2.03 -15.31
C PHE A 293 -3.57 -2.39 -14.13
N ASP A 294 -3.26 -3.48 -13.43
CA ASP A 294 -4.08 -3.97 -12.29
C ASP A 294 -3.60 -3.45 -10.95
N SER A 295 -2.42 -2.85 -10.90
CA SER A 295 -1.74 -2.43 -9.67
C SER A 295 -1.45 -0.93 -9.58
N CYS A 296 -1.75 -0.15 -10.61
CA CYS A 296 -1.50 1.28 -10.68
C CYS A 296 -2.78 2.08 -10.96
N LEU A 297 -2.90 3.28 -10.40
CA LEU A 297 -4.04 4.17 -10.63
C LEU A 297 -3.90 5.00 -11.93
N GLN A 298 -2.68 5.15 -12.46
CA GLN A 298 -2.40 5.92 -13.68
C GLN A 298 -1.96 4.98 -14.82
N PRO A 299 -2.91 4.35 -15.54
CA PRO A 299 -2.61 3.39 -16.60
C PRO A 299 -1.85 4.00 -17.78
N GLU A 300 -1.93 5.31 -17.98
CA GLU A 300 -1.23 6.04 -19.04
C GLU A 300 0.29 6.08 -18.86
N ASN A 301 0.78 5.85 -17.64
CA ASN A 301 2.21 5.80 -17.31
C ASN A 301 2.76 4.36 -17.27
N CYS A 302 1.90 3.37 -17.52
CA CYS A 302 2.22 1.96 -17.33
C CYS A 302 2.90 1.32 -18.53
N VAL A 303 3.96 0.58 -18.28
CA VAL A 303 4.63 -0.31 -19.21
C VAL A 303 4.49 -1.74 -18.70
N PRO A 304 3.59 -2.55 -19.28
CA PRO A 304 3.44 -3.93 -18.88
C PRO A 304 4.62 -4.76 -19.36
N VAL A 305 5.12 -5.62 -18.49
CA VAL A 305 6.09 -6.66 -18.82
C VAL A 305 5.48 -8.02 -18.50
N LYS A 306 5.99 -9.09 -19.12
CA LYS A 306 5.53 -10.44 -18.78
C LYS A 306 5.80 -10.70 -17.30
N PRO A 307 4.81 -11.12 -16.49
CA PRO A 307 5.04 -11.52 -15.10
C PRO A 307 6.07 -12.65 -15.01
N TYR A 308 7.08 -12.49 -14.17
CA TYR A 308 8.13 -13.48 -13.98
C TYR A 308 7.68 -14.61 -13.07
N LYS A 309 7.78 -15.87 -13.55
CA LYS A 309 7.38 -17.10 -12.83
C LYS A 309 8.47 -18.17 -12.88
N LEU A 310 9.71 -17.80 -12.56
CA LEU A 310 10.87 -18.68 -12.52
C LEU A 310 11.28 -19.27 -13.88
N GLU A 311 11.04 -18.58 -14.97
CA GLU A 311 11.49 -18.98 -16.29
C GLU A 311 13.00 -18.68 -16.45
N GLU A 312 13.80 -19.68 -16.78
CA GLU A 312 15.26 -19.52 -16.90
C GLU A 312 15.65 -18.69 -18.13
N ASP A 313 14.86 -18.76 -19.21
CA ASP A 313 15.12 -18.06 -20.46
C ASP A 313 14.44 -16.68 -20.54
N ASP A 314 14.07 -16.09 -19.40
CA ASP A 314 13.40 -14.79 -19.39
C ASP A 314 14.35 -13.65 -19.75
N THR A 315 14.04 -12.95 -20.83
CA THR A 315 14.79 -11.77 -21.33
C THR A 315 13.98 -10.48 -21.29
N ALA A 316 12.76 -10.48 -20.74
CA ALA A 316 11.82 -9.39 -20.88
C ALA A 316 12.37 -8.05 -20.34
N LEU A 317 13.14 -8.05 -19.26
CA LEU A 317 13.79 -6.84 -18.76
C LEU A 317 14.88 -6.35 -19.71
N LEU A 318 15.71 -7.27 -20.23
CA LEU A 318 16.78 -6.91 -21.17
C LEU A 318 16.21 -6.39 -22.50
N ASP A 319 15.14 -6.98 -22.97
CA ASP A 319 14.44 -6.55 -24.20
C ASP A 319 13.79 -5.16 -24.05
N LEU A 320 13.50 -4.73 -22.82
CA LEU A 320 12.93 -3.41 -22.55
C LEU A 320 14.00 -2.30 -22.52
N ILE A 321 15.26 -2.62 -22.24
CA ILE A 321 16.35 -1.62 -22.15
C ILE A 321 16.43 -0.71 -23.38
N PRO A 322 16.38 -1.20 -24.63
CA PRO A 322 16.50 -0.33 -25.81
C PRO A 322 15.39 0.72 -25.90
N PHE A 323 14.17 0.37 -25.49
CA PHE A 323 13.05 1.31 -25.45
C PHE A 323 13.30 2.40 -24.40
N LEU A 324 13.66 2.01 -23.17
CA LEU A 324 13.91 2.95 -22.08
C LEU A 324 15.10 3.86 -22.40
N GLU A 325 16.19 3.33 -22.94
CA GLU A 325 17.33 4.13 -23.38
C GLU A 325 16.92 5.14 -24.48
N TYR A 326 16.09 4.72 -25.43
CA TYR A 326 15.55 5.60 -26.45
C TYR A 326 14.73 6.75 -25.85
N VAL A 327 13.85 6.47 -24.88
CA VAL A 327 13.05 7.49 -24.19
C VAL A 327 13.96 8.48 -23.46
N ALA A 328 14.93 7.99 -22.68
CA ALA A 328 15.84 8.84 -21.94
C ALA A 328 16.66 9.77 -22.85
N ARG A 329 17.16 9.25 -23.98
CA ARG A 329 17.97 10.03 -24.94
C ARG A 329 17.17 11.05 -25.73
N ASN A 330 15.91 10.75 -26.05
CA ASN A 330 15.05 11.65 -26.82
C ASN A 330 14.30 12.64 -25.95
N SER A 331 14.22 12.39 -24.64
CA SER A 331 13.56 13.22 -23.64
C SER A 331 12.22 13.80 -24.14
N PRO A 332 11.22 12.95 -24.46
CA PRO A 332 9.93 13.43 -24.92
C PRO A 332 9.29 14.34 -23.87
N ALA A 333 8.57 15.36 -24.31
CA ALA A 333 7.89 16.29 -23.41
C ALA A 333 6.83 15.61 -22.53
N ASP A 334 6.20 14.53 -23.04
CA ASP A 334 5.21 13.74 -22.31
C ASP A 334 5.30 12.28 -22.73
N ILE A 335 5.71 11.43 -21.78
CA ILE A 335 5.87 9.99 -21.99
C ILE A 335 4.52 9.29 -22.25
N ARG A 336 3.43 9.78 -21.68
CA ARG A 336 2.10 9.19 -21.82
C ARG A 336 1.65 9.15 -23.28
N LYS A 337 1.97 10.18 -24.06
CA LYS A 337 1.71 10.21 -25.50
C LYS A 337 2.53 9.17 -26.26
N VAL A 338 3.76 8.92 -25.82
CA VAL A 338 4.60 7.86 -26.39
C VAL A 338 4.01 6.50 -26.08
N LEU A 339 3.67 6.24 -24.81
CA LEU A 339 3.10 4.98 -24.38
C LEU A 339 1.73 4.69 -25.03
N ALA A 340 0.89 5.70 -25.18
CA ALA A 340 -0.39 5.57 -25.88
C ALA A 340 -0.24 5.02 -27.31
N SER A 341 0.89 5.29 -27.97
CA SER A 341 1.16 4.79 -29.34
C SER A 341 1.40 3.27 -29.40
N TYR A 342 1.62 2.62 -28.27
CA TYR A 342 1.81 1.17 -28.18
C TYR A 342 0.53 0.39 -27.91
N GLU A 343 -0.63 1.07 -27.65
CA GLU A 343 -1.96 0.46 -27.50
C GLU A 343 -2.01 -0.75 -26.56
N ARG A 344 -1.31 -0.68 -25.43
CA ARG A 344 -1.17 -1.77 -24.45
C ARG A 344 -0.50 -3.05 -24.98
N LYS A 345 0.19 -2.99 -26.12
CA LYS A 345 1.00 -4.09 -26.65
C LYS A 345 2.28 -4.27 -25.81
N ASP A 346 2.98 -5.38 -26.09
CA ASP A 346 4.33 -5.59 -25.56
C ASP A 346 5.27 -4.50 -26.10
N VAL A 347 5.58 -3.53 -25.26
CA VAL A 347 6.34 -2.33 -25.63
C VAL A 347 7.72 -2.69 -26.19
N ALA A 348 8.38 -3.69 -25.60
CA ALA A 348 9.72 -4.10 -26.02
C ALA A 348 9.71 -4.69 -27.44
N LYS A 349 8.77 -5.58 -27.72
CA LYS A 349 8.65 -6.20 -29.05
C LYS A 349 8.24 -5.20 -30.12
N GLU A 350 7.20 -4.42 -29.84
CA GLU A 350 6.69 -3.41 -30.78
C GLU A 350 7.75 -2.35 -31.10
N PHE A 351 8.50 -1.89 -30.08
CA PHE A 351 9.60 -0.96 -30.27
C PHE A 351 10.68 -1.53 -31.19
N LEU A 352 11.04 -2.79 -30.99
CA LEU A 352 12.03 -3.44 -31.81
C LEU A 352 11.59 -3.59 -33.28
N GLU A 353 10.33 -3.93 -33.51
CA GLU A 353 9.76 -4.03 -34.85
C GLU A 353 9.75 -2.68 -35.55
N ARG A 354 9.25 -1.63 -34.89
CA ARG A 354 9.27 -0.26 -35.41
C ARG A 354 10.69 0.24 -35.71
N SER A 355 11.64 -0.11 -34.86
CA SER A 355 13.04 0.23 -35.04
C SER A 355 13.64 -0.45 -36.30
N LYS A 356 13.34 -1.74 -36.51
CA LYS A 356 13.76 -2.47 -37.72
C LYS A 356 13.15 -1.89 -38.98
N GLU A 357 11.85 -1.60 -38.97
CA GLU A 357 11.18 -0.96 -40.10
C GLU A 357 11.79 0.40 -40.44
N TYR A 358 12.05 1.21 -39.44
CA TYR A 358 12.71 2.51 -39.64
C TYR A 358 14.09 2.36 -40.26
N GLN A 359 14.89 1.43 -39.78
CA GLN A 359 16.19 1.11 -40.37
C GLN A 359 16.10 0.69 -41.84
N ARG A 360 15.14 -0.20 -42.17
CA ARG A 360 14.88 -0.64 -43.53
C ARG A 360 14.54 0.53 -44.45
N LYS A 361 13.57 1.37 -44.04
CA LYS A 361 13.17 2.56 -44.81
C LYS A 361 14.34 3.53 -45.03
N MET A 362 15.18 3.72 -44.02
CA MET A 362 16.35 4.55 -44.14
C MET A 362 17.43 4.00 -45.09
N GLN A 363 17.60 2.67 -45.10
CA GLN A 363 18.49 2.00 -46.04
C GLN A 363 17.98 2.11 -47.49
N GLU A 364 16.71 1.90 -47.71
CA GLU A 364 16.07 2.07 -49.04
C GLU A 364 16.20 3.49 -49.56
N GLN A 365 15.94 4.50 -48.72
CA GLN A 365 16.14 5.93 -49.10
C GLN A 365 17.60 6.23 -49.44
N ARG A 366 18.56 5.68 -48.70
CA ARG A 366 19.98 5.84 -49.00
C ARG A 366 20.37 5.19 -50.34
N GLN A 367 19.82 4.03 -50.66
CA GLN A 367 20.06 3.36 -51.96
C GLN A 367 19.45 4.16 -53.10
N GLN A 368 18.21 4.63 -52.95
CA GLN A 368 17.58 5.49 -53.96
C GLN A 368 18.37 6.79 -54.21
N SER A 369 18.79 7.45 -53.12
CA SER A 369 19.57 8.70 -53.26
C SER A 369 20.93 8.50 -53.91
N ARG A 370 21.56 7.32 -53.77
CA ARG A 370 22.80 6.96 -54.48
C ARG A 370 22.54 6.66 -55.96
N PHE A 371 21.39 6.11 -56.29
CA PHE A 371 21.02 5.82 -57.66
C PHE A 371 20.79 7.12 -58.47
N TRP A 372 20.16 8.15 -57.88
CA TRP A 372 19.93 9.45 -58.51
C TRP A 372 21.15 10.38 -58.56
N ARG A 373 22.26 10.01 -57.94
CA ARG A 373 23.52 10.79 -57.96
C ARG A 373 24.52 10.22 -58.99
N ARG A 374 24.20 9.14 -59.67
CA ARG A 374 24.95 8.59 -60.82
C ARG A 374 24.29 9.05 -62.12
#